data_c2e3e7ee8fd2e4a80b0f7e51b02ed184
#
_entry.id   c2e3e7ee8fd2e4a80b0f7e51b02ed184
#
_cell.length_a   1.000
_cell.length_b   1.000
_cell.length_c   1.000
_cell.angle_alpha   90.00
_cell.angle_beta   90.00
_cell.angle_gamma   90.00
#
_symmetry.space_group_name_H-M   'P 1'
#
loop_
_entity.id
_entity.type
_entity.pdbx_description
1 polymer ?
#
loop_
_entity_poly.entity_id
_entity_poly.type
_entity_poly.pdbx_seq_one_letter_code
_entity_poly.pdbx_strand_id
1 'polypeptide(L)'
;MPAFQKNKTTKPSDSPQTPETVLTTTFLKIRRRLQIISASILGNDTEAEDALSEAFLRLWKHSQSVNSSQQAEAVLTKTVRNLSIDEVRKRRSHPTEDWELVSNQQFTSEEDDEADEITLRLQRIEKLMDECLSPVQQQVLRMRDVDGRTYAEIAQHLNMQETAVRMQLSRARKHLRELYRQQYPN
;
A
#
# COMPACT_ATOMS: atom_id res chain seq x y z
N MET A 1 -24.94 54.06 24.86
CA MET A 1 -23.74 53.27 24.53
C MET A 1 -24.07 51.82 24.79
N PRO A 2 -24.39 50.97 23.78
CA PRO A 2 -24.57 49.54 23.97
C PRO A 2 -23.23 48.82 23.81
N ALA A 3 -22.97 47.89 24.71
CA ALA A 3 -21.78 47.09 24.81
C ALA A 3 -21.66 46.10 23.67
N PHE A 4 -20.52 46.07 23.03
CA PHE A 4 -20.11 45.08 22.03
C PHE A 4 -19.96 43.69 22.69
N GLN A 5 -20.87 42.78 22.37
CA GLN A 5 -20.73 41.37 22.69
C GLN A 5 -19.68 40.78 21.74
N LYS A 6 -18.56 40.32 22.30
CA LYS A 6 -17.53 39.52 21.60
C LYS A 6 -18.15 38.16 21.23
N ASN A 7 -18.33 37.92 19.93
CA ASN A 7 -18.64 36.61 19.39
C ASN A 7 -17.50 35.65 19.76
N LYS A 8 -17.83 34.66 20.59
CA LYS A 8 -17.00 33.47 20.81
C LYS A 8 -16.94 32.67 19.50
N THR A 9 -15.80 32.63 18.86
CA THR A 9 -15.47 31.68 17.82
C THR A 9 -15.63 30.26 18.39
N THR A 10 -16.71 29.62 18.01
CA THR A 10 -16.98 28.19 18.27
C THR A 10 -15.89 27.39 17.54
N LYS A 11 -15.07 26.67 18.29
CA LYS A 11 -14.23 25.59 17.77
C LYS A 11 -15.14 24.58 17.04
N PRO A 12 -14.68 23.96 15.91
CA PRO A 12 -15.46 22.94 15.25
C PRO A 12 -15.75 21.80 16.23
N SER A 13 -17.01 21.45 16.34
CA SER A 13 -17.61 20.51 17.27
C SER A 13 -16.91 19.15 17.22
N ASP A 14 -16.46 18.72 18.37
CA ASP A 14 -16.05 17.35 18.70
C ASP A 14 -17.31 16.45 18.72
N SER A 15 -17.92 16.26 17.55
CA SER A 15 -18.99 15.27 17.39
C SER A 15 -18.35 13.89 17.42
N PRO A 16 -18.91 12.90 18.13
CA PRO A 16 -18.38 11.54 18.13
C PRO A 16 -18.28 11.04 16.69
N GLN A 17 -17.06 10.82 16.22
CA GLN A 17 -16.84 10.36 14.86
C GLN A 17 -17.38 8.93 14.75
N THR A 18 -18.36 8.72 13.90
CA THR A 18 -18.84 7.37 13.61
C THR A 18 -17.74 6.57 12.91
N PRO A 19 -17.72 5.24 13.05
CA PRO A 19 -16.77 4.39 12.34
C PRO A 19 -16.72 4.64 10.82
N GLU A 20 -17.87 4.92 10.22
CA GLU A 20 -18.00 5.27 8.80
C GLU A 20 -17.29 6.60 8.48
N THR A 21 -17.44 7.60 9.34
CA THR A 21 -16.78 8.90 9.19
C THR A 21 -15.27 8.75 9.32
N VAL A 22 -14.80 7.96 10.29
CA VAL A 22 -13.37 7.66 10.48
C VAL A 22 -12.79 6.96 9.24
N LEU A 23 -13.50 5.96 8.72
CA LEU A 23 -13.07 5.22 7.53
C LEU A 23 -13.00 6.14 6.30
N THR A 24 -14.05 6.94 6.06
CA THR A 24 -14.14 7.83 4.90
C THR A 24 -13.08 8.93 4.94
N THR A 25 -12.95 9.62 6.06
CA THR A 25 -11.96 10.70 6.20
C THR A 25 -10.54 10.17 6.07
N THR A 26 -10.26 8.99 6.64
CA THR A 26 -8.96 8.34 6.49
C THR A 26 -8.71 7.92 5.05
N PHE A 27 -9.68 7.31 4.38
CA PHE A 27 -9.56 6.91 2.98
C PHE A 27 -9.24 8.11 2.07
N LEU A 28 -9.99 9.21 2.21
CA LEU A 28 -9.74 10.42 1.42
C LEU A 28 -8.33 10.98 1.66
N LYS A 29 -7.90 10.98 2.92
CA LYS A 29 -6.55 11.46 3.30
C LYS A 29 -5.43 10.64 2.68
N ILE A 30 -5.58 9.30 2.58
CA ILE A 30 -4.51 8.42 2.11
C ILE A 30 -4.77 7.85 0.71
N ARG A 31 -5.82 8.31 0.00
CA ARG A 31 -6.26 7.77 -1.31
C ARG A 31 -5.12 7.75 -2.31
N ARG A 32 -4.40 8.87 -2.44
CA ARG A 32 -3.29 8.99 -3.40
C ARG A 32 -2.18 7.97 -3.10
N ARG A 33 -1.80 7.84 -1.82
CA ARG A 33 -0.82 6.84 -1.39
C ARG A 33 -1.26 5.41 -1.70
N LEU A 34 -2.54 5.09 -1.45
CA LEU A 34 -3.09 3.78 -1.78
C LEU A 34 -3.07 3.51 -3.29
N GLN A 35 -3.37 4.52 -4.11
CA GLN A 35 -3.33 4.44 -5.57
C GLN A 35 -1.92 4.11 -6.07
N ILE A 36 -0.90 4.83 -5.59
CA ILE A 36 0.50 4.57 -5.95
C ILE A 36 0.92 3.14 -5.57
N ILE A 37 0.58 2.69 -4.35
CA ILE A 37 0.87 1.32 -3.91
C ILE A 37 0.19 0.29 -4.81
N SER A 38 -1.07 0.50 -5.15
CA SER A 38 -1.83 -0.41 -6.02
C SER A 38 -1.28 -0.43 -7.43
N ALA A 39 -1.01 0.75 -8.01
CA ALA A 39 -0.46 0.90 -9.36
C ALA A 39 0.94 0.28 -9.49
N SER A 40 1.77 0.39 -8.45
CA SER A 40 3.10 -0.28 -8.43
C SER A 40 3.01 -1.82 -8.46
N ILE A 41 1.89 -2.40 -8.02
CA ILE A 41 1.64 -3.85 -8.05
C ILE A 41 0.98 -4.27 -9.36
N LEU A 42 0.01 -3.49 -9.83
CA LEU A 42 -0.84 -3.82 -10.99
C LEU A 42 -0.21 -3.39 -12.31
N GLY A 43 0.66 -2.35 -12.28
CA GLY A 43 1.23 -1.75 -13.48
C GLY A 43 0.23 -0.90 -14.29
N ASN A 44 -0.95 -0.58 -13.72
CA ASN A 44 -2.03 0.12 -14.40
C ASN A 44 -2.84 0.97 -13.40
N ASP A 45 -3.00 2.26 -13.70
CA ASP A 45 -3.70 3.21 -12.83
C ASP A 45 -5.21 2.97 -12.76
N THR A 46 -5.84 2.59 -13.87
CA THR A 46 -7.28 2.32 -13.91
C THR A 46 -7.63 1.14 -13.01
N GLU A 47 -6.87 0.06 -13.09
CA GLU A 47 -7.06 -1.10 -12.24
C GLU A 47 -6.71 -0.82 -10.78
N ALA A 48 -5.74 0.07 -10.53
CA ALA A 48 -5.44 0.54 -9.20
C ALA A 48 -6.63 1.28 -8.59
N GLU A 49 -7.32 2.11 -9.36
CA GLU A 49 -8.51 2.82 -8.91
C GLU A 49 -9.69 1.87 -8.64
N ASP A 50 -9.86 0.86 -9.46
CA ASP A 50 -10.85 -0.21 -9.23
C ASP A 50 -10.57 -0.98 -7.94
N ALA A 51 -9.31 -1.34 -7.69
CA ALA A 51 -8.89 -1.99 -6.45
C ALA A 51 -9.12 -1.12 -5.22
N LEU A 52 -8.91 0.20 -5.31
CA LEU A 52 -9.21 1.15 -4.24
C LEU A 52 -10.71 1.21 -3.95
N SER A 53 -11.50 1.34 -5.00
CA SER A 53 -12.97 1.41 -4.91
C SER A 53 -13.55 0.15 -4.27
N GLU A 54 -13.09 -1.01 -4.70
CA GLU A 54 -13.50 -2.30 -4.15
C GLU A 54 -13.05 -2.46 -2.68
N ALA A 55 -11.83 -2.06 -2.34
CA ALA A 55 -11.34 -2.07 -0.97
C ALA A 55 -12.19 -1.21 -0.05
N PHE A 56 -12.52 0.01 -0.49
CA PHE A 56 -13.35 0.93 0.27
C PHE A 56 -14.75 0.35 0.50
N LEU A 57 -15.41 -0.16 -0.55
CA LEU A 57 -16.74 -0.74 -0.45
C LEU A 57 -16.78 -1.97 0.47
N ARG A 58 -15.77 -2.83 0.42
CA ARG A 58 -15.68 -3.99 1.33
C ARG A 58 -15.57 -3.56 2.78
N LEU A 59 -14.73 -2.57 3.06
CA LEU A 59 -14.52 -2.09 4.42
C LEU A 59 -15.69 -1.26 4.93
N TRP A 60 -16.36 -0.52 4.05
CA TRP A 60 -17.57 0.22 4.39
C TRP A 60 -18.68 -0.69 4.95
N LYS A 61 -18.88 -1.85 4.36
CA LYS A 61 -19.85 -2.86 4.84
C LYS A 61 -19.54 -3.38 6.25
N HIS A 62 -18.29 -3.25 6.69
CA HIS A 62 -17.79 -3.73 7.99
C HIS A 62 -17.16 -2.61 8.82
N SER A 63 -17.53 -1.37 8.55
CA SER A 63 -16.95 -0.16 9.17
C SER A 63 -17.02 -0.16 10.69
N GLN A 64 -18.03 -0.81 11.27
CA GLN A 64 -18.21 -0.90 12.72
C GLN A 64 -17.03 -1.51 13.49
N SER A 65 -16.14 -2.23 12.80
CA SER A 65 -14.92 -2.77 13.39
C SER A 65 -13.76 -1.77 13.44
N VAL A 66 -13.93 -0.57 12.86
CA VAL A 66 -12.89 0.45 12.74
C VAL A 66 -13.08 1.52 13.81
N ASN A 67 -12.19 1.52 14.81
CA ASN A 67 -12.32 2.38 15.99
C ASN A 67 -11.36 3.58 15.99
N SER A 68 -10.43 3.66 15.04
CA SER A 68 -9.46 4.75 14.95
C SER A 68 -8.95 4.96 13.53
N SER A 69 -8.48 6.17 13.23
CA SER A 69 -7.86 6.50 11.93
C SER A 69 -6.64 5.62 11.65
N GLN A 70 -5.83 5.31 12.66
CA GLN A 70 -4.67 4.44 12.50
C GLN A 70 -5.07 3.01 12.12
N GLN A 71 -6.13 2.48 12.73
CA GLN A 71 -6.68 1.18 12.37
C GLN A 71 -7.29 1.21 10.97
N ALA A 72 -8.05 2.26 10.62
CA ALA A 72 -8.60 2.47 9.28
C ALA A 72 -7.49 2.44 8.21
N GLU A 73 -6.42 3.20 8.42
CA GLU A 73 -5.27 3.25 7.52
C GLU A 73 -4.62 1.87 7.33
N ALA A 74 -4.37 1.15 8.42
CA ALA A 74 -3.76 -0.17 8.37
C ALA A 74 -4.63 -1.19 7.60
N VAL A 75 -5.93 -1.18 7.85
CA VAL A 75 -6.87 -2.10 7.19
C VAL A 75 -7.05 -1.73 5.72
N LEU A 76 -7.18 -0.43 5.38
CA LEU A 76 -7.25 0.05 4.00
C LEU A 76 -6.02 -0.36 3.20
N THR A 77 -4.83 -0.06 3.71
CA THR A 77 -3.56 -0.41 3.06
C THR A 77 -3.45 -1.92 2.82
N LYS A 78 -3.78 -2.72 3.82
CA LYS A 78 -3.76 -4.19 3.71
C LYS A 78 -4.76 -4.70 2.68
N THR A 79 -5.98 -4.16 2.67
CA THR A 79 -7.05 -4.61 1.76
C THR A 79 -6.74 -4.26 0.32
N VAL A 80 -6.33 -3.01 0.04
CA VAL A 80 -5.91 -2.56 -1.30
C VAL A 80 -4.77 -3.44 -1.82
N ARG A 81 -3.73 -3.63 -1.03
CA ARG A 81 -2.60 -4.47 -1.42
C ARG A 81 -3.02 -5.92 -1.72
N ASN A 82 -3.87 -6.52 -0.89
CA ASN A 82 -4.33 -7.89 -1.12
C ASN A 82 -5.14 -8.00 -2.41
N LEU A 83 -6.05 -7.04 -2.67
CA LEU A 83 -6.83 -7.01 -3.92
C LEU A 83 -5.94 -6.87 -5.14
N SER A 84 -4.95 -5.96 -5.10
CA SER A 84 -3.97 -5.80 -6.19
C SER A 84 -3.19 -7.09 -6.45
N ILE A 85 -2.73 -7.75 -5.40
CA ILE A 85 -2.03 -9.04 -5.51
C ILE A 85 -2.94 -10.15 -6.06
N ASP A 86 -4.19 -10.20 -5.61
CA ASP A 86 -5.15 -11.21 -6.08
C ASP A 86 -5.50 -10.98 -7.56
N GLU A 87 -5.53 -9.74 -8.03
CA GLU A 87 -5.74 -9.43 -9.43
C GLU A 87 -4.54 -9.88 -10.31
N VAL A 88 -3.32 -9.60 -9.88
CA VAL A 88 -2.11 -10.13 -10.54
C VAL A 88 -2.13 -11.67 -10.60
N ARG A 89 -2.60 -12.34 -9.55
CA ARG A 89 -2.74 -13.81 -9.54
C ARG A 89 -3.77 -14.30 -10.52
N LYS A 90 -4.93 -13.63 -10.61
CA LYS A 90 -5.98 -14.00 -11.59
C LYS A 90 -5.47 -13.92 -13.01
N ARG A 91 -4.77 -12.85 -13.38
CA ARG A 91 -4.17 -12.69 -14.71
C ARG A 91 -3.19 -13.81 -15.05
N ARG A 92 -2.40 -14.25 -14.08
CA ARG A 92 -1.47 -15.38 -14.27
C ARG A 92 -2.18 -16.71 -14.43
N SER A 93 -3.32 -16.90 -13.77
CA SER A 93 -4.12 -18.11 -13.88
C SER A 93 -4.92 -18.18 -15.18
N HIS A 94 -5.21 -17.04 -15.79
CA HIS A 94 -5.94 -16.89 -17.06
C HIS A 94 -5.20 -15.90 -17.95
N PRO A 95 -4.12 -16.32 -18.66
CA PRO A 95 -3.44 -15.44 -19.59
C PRO A 95 -4.39 -15.16 -20.77
N THR A 96 -5.04 -14.01 -20.77
CA THR A 96 -5.58 -13.39 -21.98
C THR A 96 -4.43 -12.79 -22.76
N GLU A 97 -4.44 -12.94 -24.08
CA GLU A 97 -3.37 -12.64 -25.04
C GLU A 97 -3.07 -11.12 -25.21
N ASP A 98 -3.05 -10.31 -24.17
CA ASP A 98 -2.65 -8.92 -24.26
C ASP A 98 -1.75 -8.56 -23.08
N TRP A 99 -0.51 -9.01 -23.23
CA TRP A 99 0.52 -8.67 -22.27
C TRP A 99 1.63 -7.89 -23.00
N GLU A 100 1.36 -6.65 -23.29
CA GLU A 100 2.39 -5.66 -23.50
C GLU A 100 2.84 -5.09 -22.16
N LEU A 101 4.11 -5.29 -21.89
CA LEU A 101 4.85 -4.65 -20.81
C LEU A 101 4.63 -3.15 -20.81
N VAL A 102 3.71 -2.64 -20.00
CA VAL A 102 3.67 -1.22 -19.66
C VAL A 102 4.74 -0.98 -18.60
N SER A 103 5.96 -0.87 -19.10
CA SER A 103 7.09 -0.31 -18.39
C SER A 103 6.93 1.21 -18.39
N ASN A 104 7.05 1.81 -17.20
CA ASN A 104 7.21 3.26 -17.00
C ASN A 104 6.08 4.16 -17.48
N GLN A 105 4.98 4.23 -16.74
CA GLN A 105 4.23 5.48 -16.71
C GLN A 105 4.82 6.40 -15.64
N GLN A 106 5.46 7.47 -16.14
CA GLN A 106 5.81 8.63 -15.33
C GLN A 106 4.52 9.27 -14.84
N PHE A 107 4.34 9.31 -13.55
CA PHE A 107 3.26 10.04 -12.90
C PHE A 107 3.52 11.54 -13.06
N THR A 108 2.82 12.17 -13.99
CA THR A 108 2.84 13.63 -14.16
C THR A 108 1.49 14.20 -13.77
N SER A 109 1.39 14.83 -12.62
CA SER A 109 0.36 15.83 -12.32
C SER A 109 0.70 16.64 -11.06
N GLU A 110 0.40 17.92 -11.12
CA GLU A 110 0.87 19.04 -10.32
C GLU A 110 0.22 19.23 -8.92
N GLU A 111 -0.03 18.14 -8.16
CA GLU A 111 -0.46 18.21 -6.75
C GLU A 111 0.39 17.27 -5.87
N ASP A 112 1.72 17.29 -5.99
CA ASP A 112 2.49 16.06 -5.88
C ASP A 112 3.60 16.01 -4.83
N ASP A 113 3.66 16.85 -3.84
CA ASP A 113 4.67 16.71 -2.78
C ASP A 113 4.55 15.34 -2.06
N GLU A 114 3.33 14.84 -1.83
CA GLU A 114 3.11 13.54 -1.16
C GLU A 114 3.35 12.36 -2.12
N ALA A 115 3.00 12.49 -3.41
CA ALA A 115 3.24 11.46 -4.44
C ALA A 115 4.72 11.31 -4.74
N ASP A 116 5.43 12.43 -4.83
CA ASP A 116 6.88 12.46 -5.02
C ASP A 116 7.60 11.84 -3.82
N GLU A 117 7.15 12.12 -2.60
CA GLU A 117 7.72 11.50 -1.40
C GLU A 117 7.53 9.98 -1.37
N ILE A 118 6.35 9.47 -1.79
CA ILE A 118 6.10 8.03 -1.85
C ILE A 118 6.92 7.38 -2.95
N THR A 119 7.00 8.00 -4.13
CA THR A 119 7.84 7.51 -5.24
C THR A 119 9.31 7.46 -4.81
N LEU A 120 9.79 8.51 -4.17
CA LEU A 120 11.14 8.56 -3.62
C LEU A 120 11.37 7.47 -2.55
N ARG A 121 10.40 7.21 -1.69
CA ARG A 121 10.46 6.12 -0.70
C ARG A 121 10.55 4.75 -1.36
N LEU A 122 9.77 4.51 -2.43
CA LEU A 122 9.83 3.25 -3.19
C LEU A 122 11.20 3.07 -3.84
N GLN A 123 11.73 4.09 -4.50
CA GLN A 123 13.07 4.06 -5.09
C GLN A 123 14.17 3.78 -4.05
N ARG A 124 14.06 4.40 -2.85
CA ARG A 124 14.99 4.14 -1.74
C ARG A 124 14.92 2.68 -1.28
N ILE A 125 13.72 2.11 -1.19
CA ILE A 125 13.54 0.71 -0.82
C ILE A 125 14.12 -0.22 -1.88
N GLU A 126 13.89 0.03 -3.16
CA GLU A 126 14.44 -0.74 -4.27
C GLU A 126 15.98 -0.71 -4.24
N LYS A 127 16.55 0.46 -4.08
CA LYS A 127 18.01 0.61 -3.94
C LYS A 127 18.55 -0.21 -2.78
N LEU A 128 17.94 -0.13 -1.59
CA LEU A 128 18.32 -0.91 -0.43
C LEU A 128 18.19 -2.43 -0.66
N MET A 129 17.13 -2.83 -1.39
CA MET A 129 16.97 -4.24 -1.76
C MET A 129 18.13 -4.74 -2.60
N ASP A 130 18.54 -3.96 -3.62
CA ASP A 130 19.58 -4.37 -4.57
C ASP A 130 20.97 -4.33 -3.94
N GLU A 131 21.25 -3.37 -3.06
CA GLU A 131 22.55 -3.20 -2.43
C GLU A 131 22.78 -4.08 -1.20
N CYS A 132 21.74 -4.36 -0.42
CA CYS A 132 21.88 -4.90 0.93
C CYS A 132 21.27 -6.29 1.16
N LEU A 133 20.42 -6.78 0.26
CA LEU A 133 19.84 -8.11 0.39
C LEU A 133 20.59 -9.15 -0.43
N SER A 134 20.66 -10.39 0.08
CA SER A 134 21.17 -11.49 -0.71
C SER A 134 20.27 -11.78 -1.92
N PRO A 135 20.81 -12.36 -3.03
CA PRO A 135 20.01 -12.66 -4.23
C PRO A 135 18.73 -13.47 -3.92
N VAL A 136 18.83 -14.43 -3.02
CA VAL A 136 17.66 -15.24 -2.60
C VAL A 136 16.63 -14.41 -1.85
N GLN A 137 17.08 -13.49 -1.00
CA GLN A 137 16.17 -12.60 -0.27
C GLN A 137 15.48 -11.61 -1.19
N GLN A 138 16.19 -11.06 -2.17
CA GLN A 138 15.61 -10.19 -3.20
C GLN A 138 14.54 -10.93 -4.00
N GLN A 139 14.85 -12.13 -4.50
CA GLN A 139 13.91 -12.94 -5.26
C GLN A 139 12.67 -13.30 -4.45
N VAL A 140 12.83 -13.80 -3.23
CA VAL A 140 11.69 -14.16 -2.35
C VAL A 140 10.82 -12.94 -2.07
N LEU A 141 11.42 -11.78 -1.84
CA LEU A 141 10.70 -10.54 -1.53
C LEU A 141 9.95 -10.03 -2.76
N ARG A 142 10.59 -9.97 -3.94
CA ARG A 142 9.95 -9.59 -5.20
C ARG A 142 8.81 -10.53 -5.56
N MET A 143 9.06 -11.85 -5.56
CA MET A 143 8.03 -12.85 -5.87
C MET A 143 6.84 -12.79 -4.91
N ARG A 144 7.05 -12.48 -3.62
CA ARG A 144 5.97 -12.41 -2.64
C ARG A 144 5.26 -11.08 -2.61
N ASP A 145 6.01 -9.97 -2.59
CA ASP A 145 5.48 -8.64 -2.30
C ASP A 145 5.12 -7.85 -3.55
N VAL A 146 5.76 -8.12 -4.68
CA VAL A 146 5.46 -7.50 -5.97
C VAL A 146 4.62 -8.45 -6.82
N ASP A 147 5.12 -9.67 -7.05
CA ASP A 147 4.46 -10.64 -7.90
C ASP A 147 3.27 -11.34 -7.24
N GLY A 148 3.06 -11.22 -5.95
CA GLY A 148 1.94 -11.83 -5.24
C GLY A 148 1.94 -13.36 -5.16
N ARG A 149 3.07 -14.04 -5.48
CA ARG A 149 3.15 -15.51 -5.46
C ARG A 149 2.89 -16.09 -4.08
N THR A 150 2.33 -17.30 -4.05
CA THR A 150 2.17 -18.07 -2.81
C THR A 150 3.51 -18.60 -2.32
N TYR A 151 3.58 -18.97 -1.05
CA TYR A 151 4.81 -19.60 -0.49
C TYR A 151 5.15 -20.91 -1.21
N ALA A 152 4.15 -21.69 -1.60
CA ALA A 152 4.33 -22.94 -2.33
C ALA A 152 4.94 -22.70 -3.73
N GLU A 153 4.41 -21.73 -4.49
CA GLU A 153 4.95 -21.35 -5.80
C GLU A 153 6.39 -20.85 -5.73
N ILE A 154 6.70 -20.02 -4.72
CA ILE A 154 8.06 -19.53 -4.48
C ILE A 154 8.98 -20.68 -4.10
N ALA A 155 8.54 -21.56 -3.23
CA ALA A 155 9.27 -22.75 -2.79
C ALA A 155 9.62 -23.66 -3.97
N GLN A 156 8.64 -23.90 -4.83
CA GLN A 156 8.83 -24.69 -6.07
C GLN A 156 9.81 -24.00 -7.02
N HIS A 157 9.65 -22.69 -7.26
CA HIS A 157 10.48 -21.94 -8.21
C HIS A 157 11.95 -21.87 -7.77
N LEU A 158 12.19 -21.68 -6.48
CA LEU A 158 13.53 -21.55 -5.91
C LEU A 158 14.11 -22.88 -5.43
N ASN A 159 13.39 -23.98 -5.63
CA ASN A 159 13.76 -25.31 -5.09
C ASN A 159 14.09 -25.29 -3.60
N MET A 160 13.20 -24.68 -2.81
CA MET A 160 13.31 -24.48 -1.38
C MET A 160 12.10 -25.05 -0.66
N GLN A 161 12.20 -25.27 0.66
CA GLN A 161 11.04 -25.56 1.49
C GLN A 161 10.25 -24.27 1.79
N GLU A 162 8.93 -24.34 1.90
CA GLU A 162 8.09 -23.18 2.25
C GLU A 162 8.51 -22.51 3.57
N THR A 163 8.94 -23.31 4.55
CA THR A 163 9.45 -22.79 5.82
C THR A 163 10.69 -21.94 5.62
N ALA A 164 11.60 -22.34 4.73
CA ALA A 164 12.78 -21.58 4.38
C ALA A 164 12.40 -20.28 3.64
N VAL A 165 11.44 -20.32 2.73
CA VAL A 165 10.92 -19.13 2.05
C VAL A 165 10.37 -18.12 3.06
N ARG A 166 9.52 -18.56 4.00
CA ARG A 166 8.96 -17.71 5.06
C ARG A 166 10.07 -17.08 5.93
N MET A 167 11.10 -17.87 6.24
CA MET A 167 12.24 -17.40 7.04
C MET A 167 13.07 -16.35 6.29
N GLN A 168 13.37 -16.58 5.00
CA GLN A 168 14.09 -15.61 4.17
C GLN A 168 13.31 -14.32 4.01
N LEU A 169 12.00 -14.39 3.76
CA LEU A 169 11.13 -13.22 3.67
C LEU A 169 11.11 -12.42 4.98
N SER A 170 10.98 -13.09 6.11
CA SER A 170 10.99 -12.43 7.42
C SER A 170 12.30 -11.69 7.68
N ARG A 171 13.44 -12.34 7.39
CA ARG A 171 14.78 -11.75 7.55
C ARG A 171 14.98 -10.57 6.59
N ALA A 172 14.60 -10.71 5.32
CA ALA A 172 14.69 -9.64 4.33
C ALA A 172 13.91 -8.39 4.77
N ARG A 173 12.64 -8.57 5.16
CA ARG A 173 11.78 -7.46 5.63
C ARG A 173 12.32 -6.81 6.90
N LYS A 174 12.86 -7.58 7.84
CA LYS A 174 13.47 -7.05 9.06
C LYS A 174 14.70 -6.21 8.71
N HIS A 175 15.60 -6.75 7.90
CA HIS A 175 16.83 -6.09 7.50
C HIS A 175 16.57 -4.78 6.75
N LEU A 176 15.66 -4.79 5.75
CA LEU A 176 15.27 -3.57 5.03
C LEU A 176 14.70 -2.50 5.96
N ARG A 177 13.86 -2.89 6.92
CA ARG A 177 13.27 -1.94 7.87
C ARG A 177 14.33 -1.30 8.76
N GLU A 178 15.31 -2.06 9.21
CA GLU A 178 16.42 -1.57 10.03
C GLU A 178 17.30 -0.62 9.23
N LEU A 179 17.70 -1.00 8.01
CA LEU A 179 18.50 -0.17 7.12
C LEU A 179 17.79 1.12 6.72
N TYR A 180 16.51 1.03 6.37
CA TYR A 180 15.72 2.21 6.01
C TYR A 180 15.67 3.22 7.16
N ARG A 181 15.46 2.77 8.39
CA ARG A 181 15.46 3.64 9.57
C ARG A 181 16.82 4.27 9.86
N GLN A 182 17.92 3.57 9.56
CA GLN A 182 19.26 4.06 9.76
C GLN A 182 19.67 5.11 8.72
N GLN A 183 19.31 4.87 7.45
CA GLN A 183 19.70 5.76 6.35
C GLN A 183 18.76 6.94 6.15
N TYR A 184 17.49 6.78 6.51
CA TYR A 184 16.45 7.79 6.34
C TYR A 184 15.67 7.98 7.66
N PRO A 185 16.32 8.54 8.70
CA PRO A 185 15.62 8.90 9.92
C PRO A 185 14.57 9.97 9.63
N ASN A 186 13.38 9.86 10.24
CA ASN A 186 12.32 10.87 10.14
C ASN A 186 12.73 12.15 10.86
#